data_c7f36d8c9ca1832bee45d00bc730728d
#
_entry.id   c7f36d8c9ca1832bee45d00bc730728d
#
_cell.length_a   1.000
_cell.length_b   1.000
_cell.length_c   1.000
_cell.angle_alpha   90.00
_cell.angle_beta   90.00
_cell.angle_gamma   90.00
#
_symmetry.space_group_name_H-M   'P 1'
#
loop_
_entity.id
_entity.type
_entity.pdbx_description
1 polymer ?
#
loop_
_entity_poly.entity_id
_entity_poly.type
_entity_poly.pdbx_seq_one_letter_code
_entity_poly.pdbx_strand_id
1 'polypeptide(L)'
;MPANAGAWIAPEGGQKIWTSFAGESEGFTFVELSGYVEAPAARDTSVVVSTWMQRNADPAEVWRGEATLAAKHVVYRSGRGAIVALQAGALWNSRPQEGCSEGGAEVRALLGRGIGRTGFVNVEAATRALEGGCESERLDLTVGYRPGENWLAMGQLLLEAPREGDEILRAQVTLVNFRPSGRGIQVGLRTRVDGGAQETALVVGLWGRPGG
;
A
#
# COMPACT_ATOMS: atom_id res chain seq x y z
N MET A 1 -13.85 1.92 14.57
CA MET A 1 -12.60 1.14 14.49
C MET A 1 -11.63 1.95 13.67
N PRO A 2 -10.36 2.13 14.04
CA PRO A 2 -9.41 2.83 13.19
C PRO A 2 -9.23 2.06 11.88
N ALA A 3 -9.03 2.75 10.76
CA ALA A 3 -8.56 2.13 9.53
C ALA A 3 -7.12 1.68 9.81
N ASN A 4 -6.89 0.37 9.78
CA ASN A 4 -5.67 -0.24 10.31
C ASN A 4 -4.71 -0.69 9.19
N ALA A 5 -4.58 0.12 8.13
CA ALA A 5 -3.38 0.04 7.28
C ALA A 5 -2.33 0.99 7.86
N GLY A 6 -1.06 0.65 7.75
CA GLY A 6 0.03 1.48 8.24
C GLY A 6 0.62 1.01 9.58
N ALA A 7 0.97 1.95 10.47
CA ALA A 7 1.69 1.67 11.70
C ALA A 7 0.92 0.82 12.74
N TRP A 8 -0.41 0.74 12.64
CA TRP A 8 -1.22 -0.06 13.56
C TRP A 8 -1.19 -1.55 13.19
N ILE A 9 -1.29 -2.39 14.21
CA ILE A 9 -1.53 -3.82 14.03
C ILE A 9 -3.00 -4.02 13.65
N ALA A 10 -3.26 -4.90 12.69
CA ALA A 10 -4.62 -5.28 12.32
C ALA A 10 -5.41 -5.78 13.55
N PRO A 11 -6.73 -5.57 13.60
CA PRO A 11 -7.57 -6.06 14.69
C PRO A 11 -7.56 -7.60 14.73
N GLU A 12 -8.06 -8.15 15.82
CA GLU A 12 -8.30 -9.59 15.93
C GLU A 12 -9.10 -10.10 14.72
N GLY A 13 -8.63 -11.20 14.12
CA GLY A 13 -9.13 -11.72 12.86
C GLY A 13 -8.48 -11.12 11.61
N GLY A 14 -7.52 -10.21 11.77
CA GLY A 14 -6.72 -9.66 10.69
C GLY A 14 -7.45 -8.66 9.79
N GLN A 15 -6.78 -8.26 8.72
CA GLN A 15 -7.28 -7.35 7.68
C GLN A 15 -6.85 -7.83 6.30
N LYS A 16 -7.73 -7.69 5.32
CA LYS A 16 -7.40 -7.86 3.90
C LYS A 16 -7.95 -6.69 3.08
N ILE A 17 -7.16 -6.24 2.13
CA ILE A 17 -7.52 -5.18 1.19
C ILE A 17 -7.10 -5.67 -0.20
N TRP A 18 -8.02 -5.65 -1.14
CA TRP A 18 -7.75 -5.88 -2.55
C TRP A 18 -8.12 -4.62 -3.32
N THR A 19 -7.22 -4.11 -4.13
CA THR A 19 -7.44 -2.90 -4.92
C THR A 19 -7.11 -3.17 -6.37
N SER A 20 -7.99 -2.75 -7.25
CA SER A 20 -7.82 -2.77 -8.70
C SER A 20 -7.73 -1.33 -9.20
N PHE A 21 -6.83 -1.10 -10.11
CA PHE A 21 -6.66 0.16 -10.82
C PHE A 21 -6.86 -0.11 -12.31
N ALA A 22 -7.66 0.71 -12.96
CA ALA A 22 -7.84 0.69 -14.40
C ALA A 22 -7.66 2.11 -14.91
N GLY A 23 -6.71 2.32 -15.79
CA GLY A 23 -6.34 3.67 -16.19
C GLY A 23 -5.59 3.74 -17.50
N GLU A 24 -5.09 4.93 -17.75
CA GLU A 24 -4.27 5.28 -18.90
C GLU A 24 -2.98 5.93 -18.44
N SER A 25 -1.88 5.58 -19.07
CA SER A 25 -0.57 6.18 -18.91
C SER A 25 0.09 6.28 -20.27
N GLU A 26 0.53 7.47 -20.68
CA GLU A 26 1.22 7.73 -21.96
C GLU A 26 0.45 7.25 -23.20
N GLY A 27 -0.90 7.29 -23.18
CA GLY A 27 -1.74 6.81 -24.26
C GLY A 27 -1.96 5.29 -24.29
N PHE A 28 -1.43 4.56 -23.32
CA PHE A 28 -1.68 3.13 -23.14
C PHE A 28 -2.58 2.87 -21.95
N THR A 29 -3.58 2.04 -22.12
CA THR A 29 -4.41 1.58 -21.00
C THR A 29 -3.64 0.53 -20.18
N PHE A 30 -3.86 0.52 -18.86
CA PHE A 30 -3.30 -0.48 -17.99
C PHE A 30 -4.33 -0.98 -16.96
N VAL A 31 -4.07 -2.18 -16.45
CA VAL A 31 -4.76 -2.74 -15.29
C VAL A 31 -3.71 -3.12 -14.26
N GLU A 32 -3.96 -2.70 -13.02
CA GLU A 32 -3.12 -3.02 -11.87
C GLU A 32 -3.98 -3.64 -10.77
N LEU A 33 -3.46 -4.64 -10.10
CA LEU A 33 -4.08 -5.29 -8.95
C LEU A 33 -3.11 -5.24 -7.78
N SER A 34 -3.59 -4.85 -6.62
CA SER A 34 -2.82 -4.92 -5.39
C SER A 34 -3.58 -5.65 -4.31
N GLY A 35 -2.85 -6.37 -3.48
CA GLY A 35 -3.37 -7.10 -2.34
C GLY A 35 -2.56 -6.78 -1.09
N TYR A 36 -3.25 -6.65 0.03
CA TYR A 36 -2.64 -6.52 1.34
C TYR A 36 -3.41 -7.40 2.32
N VAL A 37 -2.68 -8.27 3.00
CA VAL A 37 -3.22 -9.13 4.06
C VAL A 37 -2.33 -8.98 5.28
N GLU A 38 -2.93 -8.69 6.42
CA GLU A 38 -2.24 -8.62 7.70
C GLU A 38 -2.95 -9.51 8.71
N ALA A 39 -2.21 -10.42 9.32
CA ALA A 39 -2.68 -11.31 10.38
C ALA A 39 -1.90 -11.01 11.67
N PRO A 40 -2.58 -10.65 12.79
CA PRO A 40 -1.91 -10.48 14.06
C PRO A 40 -1.34 -11.82 14.54
N ALA A 41 -0.05 -11.84 14.89
CA ALA A 41 0.64 -13.00 15.44
C ALA A 41 0.85 -12.90 16.96
N ALA A 42 0.99 -11.65 17.48
CA ALA A 42 1.08 -11.34 18.90
C ALA A 42 0.55 -9.92 19.14
N ARG A 43 0.54 -9.47 20.41
CA ARG A 43 0.00 -8.14 20.79
C ARG A 43 0.53 -6.98 19.93
N ASP A 44 1.83 -6.99 19.63
CA ASP A 44 2.53 -5.91 18.93
C ASP A 44 3.20 -6.40 17.64
N THR A 45 2.84 -7.58 17.16
CA THR A 45 3.46 -8.21 15.99
C THR A 45 2.39 -8.77 15.05
N SER A 46 2.57 -8.58 13.75
CA SER A 46 1.75 -9.19 12.71
C SER A 46 2.61 -9.74 11.57
N VAL A 47 2.04 -10.67 10.84
CA VAL A 47 2.56 -11.12 9.55
C VAL A 47 1.81 -10.36 8.46
N VAL A 48 2.55 -9.86 7.49
CA VAL A 48 2.04 -9.08 6.37
C VAL A 48 2.40 -9.77 5.07
N VAL A 49 1.40 -9.93 4.19
CA VAL A 49 1.60 -10.31 2.80
C VAL A 49 1.08 -9.17 1.93
N SER A 50 1.91 -8.64 1.07
CA SER A 50 1.50 -7.68 0.05
C SER A 50 1.82 -8.21 -1.34
N THR A 51 0.94 -7.94 -2.28
CA THR A 51 1.09 -8.33 -3.68
C THR A 51 0.75 -7.16 -4.58
N TRP A 52 1.43 -7.10 -5.70
CA TRP A 52 1.14 -6.15 -6.75
C TRP A 52 1.34 -6.82 -8.10
N MET A 53 0.44 -6.56 -9.05
CA MET A 53 0.51 -7.06 -10.42
C MET A 53 0.04 -5.97 -11.38
N GLN A 54 0.71 -5.84 -12.51
CA GLN A 54 0.35 -4.89 -13.56
C GLN A 54 0.46 -5.53 -14.93
N ARG A 55 -0.43 -5.12 -15.81
CA ARG A 55 -0.38 -5.39 -17.25
C ARG A 55 -0.79 -4.14 -18.02
N ASN A 56 -0.01 -3.79 -19.03
CA ASN A 56 -0.40 -2.78 -20.01
C ASN A 56 -1.20 -3.43 -21.15
N ALA A 57 -1.95 -2.63 -21.90
CA ALA A 57 -2.79 -3.13 -23.01
C ALA A 57 -2.01 -3.56 -24.25
N ASP A 58 -0.68 -3.39 -24.29
CA ASP A 58 0.15 -3.94 -25.36
C ASP A 58 0.05 -5.48 -25.36
N PRO A 59 -0.39 -6.11 -26.45
CA PRO A 59 -0.49 -7.57 -26.55
C PRO A 59 0.82 -8.30 -26.33
N ALA A 60 1.96 -7.64 -26.58
CA ALA A 60 3.31 -8.19 -26.35
C ALA A 60 3.72 -8.15 -24.87
N GLU A 61 3.05 -7.33 -24.05
CA GLU A 61 3.34 -7.25 -22.63
C GLU A 61 2.66 -8.35 -21.82
N VAL A 62 3.43 -8.98 -20.98
CA VAL A 62 3.00 -10.02 -20.05
C VAL A 62 2.83 -9.39 -18.66
N TRP A 63 2.02 -9.99 -17.83
CA TRP A 63 1.88 -9.60 -16.42
C TRP A 63 3.25 -9.54 -15.74
N ARG A 64 3.52 -8.43 -15.04
CA ARG A 64 4.61 -8.29 -14.09
C ARG A 64 4.02 -8.16 -12.69
N GLY A 65 4.71 -8.65 -11.70
CA GLY A 65 4.17 -8.63 -10.34
C GLY A 65 5.24 -8.78 -9.28
N GLU A 66 4.90 -8.32 -8.10
CA GLU A 66 5.72 -8.40 -6.90
C GLU A 66 4.92 -9.02 -5.77
N ALA A 67 5.60 -9.68 -4.86
CA ALA A 67 5.05 -10.18 -3.61
C ALA A 67 6.04 -9.95 -2.48
N THR A 68 5.54 -9.55 -1.31
CA THR A 68 6.35 -9.40 -0.09
C THR A 68 5.70 -10.20 1.03
N LEU A 69 6.51 -10.99 1.74
CA LEU A 69 6.14 -11.63 3.00
C LEU A 69 7.00 -11.01 4.11
N ALA A 70 6.37 -10.37 5.08
CA ALA A 70 7.05 -9.59 6.10
C ALA A 70 6.50 -9.84 7.51
N ALA A 71 7.35 -9.58 8.50
CA ALA A 71 6.94 -9.38 9.89
C ALA A 71 6.90 -7.88 10.18
N LYS A 72 5.83 -7.41 10.82
CA LYS A 72 5.66 -6.05 11.31
C LYS A 72 5.59 -6.07 12.83
N HIS A 73 6.36 -5.19 13.47
CA HIS A 73 6.41 -5.07 14.94
C HIS A 73 6.28 -3.61 15.38
N VAL A 74 5.39 -3.34 16.34
CA VAL A 74 5.25 -2.02 16.95
C VAL A 74 6.35 -1.82 17.99
N VAL A 75 7.25 -0.88 17.71
CA VAL A 75 8.41 -0.57 18.56
C VAL A 75 8.15 0.56 19.56
N TYR A 76 7.13 1.39 19.29
CA TYR A 76 6.80 2.51 20.17
C TYR A 76 5.31 2.87 20.13
N ARG A 77 4.75 3.17 21.30
CA ARG A 77 3.40 3.74 21.45
C ARG A 77 3.48 4.92 22.42
N SER A 78 3.04 6.08 21.98
CA SER A 78 2.93 7.25 22.87
C SER A 78 1.59 7.29 23.58
N GLY A 79 1.55 7.89 24.76
CA GLY A 79 0.30 8.18 25.48
C GLY A 79 -0.62 9.16 24.73
N ARG A 80 -0.12 9.82 23.67
CA ARG A 80 -0.88 10.74 22.80
C ARG A 80 -1.34 10.12 21.48
N GLY A 81 -1.30 8.77 21.37
CA GLY A 81 -1.84 8.02 20.23
C GLY A 81 -0.92 7.92 19.01
N ALA A 82 0.35 8.34 19.09
CA ALA A 82 1.32 8.05 18.05
C ALA A 82 1.87 6.63 18.20
N ILE A 83 2.08 5.95 17.06
CA ILE A 83 2.61 4.59 16.97
C ILE A 83 3.75 4.59 15.97
N VAL A 84 4.84 3.91 16.31
CA VAL A 84 5.92 3.59 15.36
C VAL A 84 6.02 2.08 15.26
N ALA A 85 6.07 1.58 14.03
CA ALA A 85 6.29 0.17 13.72
C ALA A 85 7.43 0.01 12.73
N LEU A 86 8.10 -1.11 12.79
CA LEU A 86 9.08 -1.57 11.80
C LEU A 86 8.56 -2.82 11.13
N GLN A 87 8.82 -2.95 9.84
CA GLN A 87 8.48 -4.12 9.05
C GLN A 87 9.72 -4.55 8.26
N ALA A 88 9.96 -5.84 8.21
CA ALA A 88 11.02 -6.41 7.38
C ALA A 88 10.54 -7.73 6.78
N GLY A 89 10.93 -7.98 5.54
CA GLY A 89 10.47 -9.18 4.84
C GLY A 89 11.24 -9.49 3.56
N ALA A 90 10.93 -10.67 3.02
CA ALA A 90 11.41 -11.12 1.73
C ALA A 90 10.53 -10.54 0.62
N LEU A 91 11.16 -10.09 -0.45
CA LEU A 91 10.55 -9.56 -1.66
C LEU A 91 10.80 -10.53 -2.81
N TRP A 92 9.79 -10.76 -3.62
CA TRP A 92 9.90 -11.48 -4.88
C TRP A 92 9.32 -10.64 -6.02
N ASN A 93 10.03 -10.63 -7.16
CA ASN A 93 9.62 -9.92 -8.39
C ASN A 93 9.56 -10.92 -9.54
N SER A 94 8.43 -11.03 -10.21
CA SER A 94 8.23 -12.00 -11.30
C SER A 94 8.98 -11.65 -12.58
N ARG A 95 9.34 -10.38 -12.75
CA ARG A 95 10.06 -9.87 -13.93
C ARG A 95 10.91 -8.69 -13.51
N PRO A 96 12.07 -8.97 -12.93
CA PRO A 96 13.03 -7.93 -12.61
C PRO A 96 13.53 -7.26 -13.90
N GLN A 97 14.03 -6.04 -13.78
CA GLN A 97 14.80 -5.42 -14.85
C GLN A 97 16.03 -6.28 -15.17
N GLU A 98 16.54 -6.11 -16.39
CA GLU A 98 17.74 -6.83 -16.80
C GLU A 98 18.89 -6.57 -15.82
N GLY A 99 19.51 -7.63 -15.33
CA GLY A 99 20.56 -7.57 -14.32
C GLY A 99 20.09 -7.61 -12.87
N CYS A 100 18.80 -7.51 -12.61
CA CYS A 100 18.23 -7.59 -11.26
C CYS A 100 17.82 -9.02 -10.89
N SER A 101 17.93 -9.39 -9.61
CA SER A 101 17.42 -10.67 -9.12
C SER A 101 15.90 -10.70 -8.98
N GLU A 102 15.30 -11.88 -9.03
CA GLU A 102 13.88 -12.08 -8.71
C GLU A 102 13.61 -11.93 -7.21
N GLY A 103 14.57 -12.26 -6.37
CA GLY A 103 14.47 -12.23 -4.92
C GLY A 103 15.20 -11.05 -4.31
N GLY A 104 14.66 -10.54 -3.20
CA GLY A 104 15.24 -9.44 -2.45
C GLY A 104 14.67 -9.29 -1.06
N ALA A 105 14.91 -8.14 -0.45
CA ALA A 105 14.42 -7.79 0.87
C ALA A 105 13.78 -6.39 0.87
N GLU A 106 12.79 -6.19 1.73
CA GLU A 106 12.20 -4.89 2.02
C GLU A 106 12.28 -4.61 3.52
N VAL A 107 12.69 -3.40 3.88
CA VAL A 107 12.58 -2.87 5.24
C VAL A 107 11.72 -1.61 5.18
N ARG A 108 10.78 -1.47 6.14
CA ARG A 108 9.84 -0.36 6.19
C ARG A 108 9.73 0.19 7.61
N ALA A 109 9.76 1.50 7.73
CA ALA A 109 9.42 2.24 8.94
C ALA A 109 8.04 2.88 8.77
N LEU A 110 7.18 2.74 9.78
CA LEU A 110 5.80 3.21 9.74
C LEU A 110 5.54 4.10 10.96
N LEU A 111 5.01 5.30 10.72
CA LEU A 111 4.59 6.24 11.75
C LEU A 111 3.10 6.54 11.56
N GLY A 112 2.30 6.22 12.57
CA GLY A 112 0.87 6.49 12.57
C GLY A 112 0.46 7.37 13.75
N ARG A 113 -0.49 8.29 13.53
CA ARG A 113 -1.09 9.11 14.58
C ARG A 113 -2.57 9.36 14.35
N GLY A 114 -3.39 9.14 15.38
CA GLY A 114 -4.77 9.58 15.40
C GLY A 114 -4.87 11.11 15.53
N ILE A 115 -5.79 11.73 14.81
CA ILE A 115 -6.09 13.17 14.85
C ILE A 115 -7.55 13.34 15.29
N GLY A 116 -7.74 13.85 16.49
CA GLY A 116 -9.05 13.93 17.08
C GLY A 116 -9.71 12.54 17.23
N ARG A 117 -11.03 12.47 17.01
CA ARG A 117 -11.82 11.21 17.16
C ARG A 117 -12.00 10.45 15.85
N THR A 118 -11.82 11.11 14.73
CA THR A 118 -12.25 10.63 13.41
C THR A 118 -11.14 10.65 12.36
N GLY A 119 -10.03 11.33 12.63
CA GLY A 119 -8.93 11.46 11.67
C GLY A 119 -7.70 10.63 12.03
N PHE A 120 -6.84 10.40 11.05
CA PHE A 120 -5.50 9.84 11.24
C PHE A 120 -4.55 10.32 10.15
N VAL A 121 -3.27 10.26 10.46
CA VAL A 121 -2.17 10.39 9.50
C VAL A 121 -1.26 9.18 9.64
N ASN A 122 -0.73 8.70 8.53
CA ASN A 122 0.25 7.63 8.47
C ASN A 122 1.34 7.99 7.46
N VAL A 123 2.59 7.77 7.85
CA VAL A 123 3.77 7.94 6.98
C VAL A 123 4.49 6.60 6.97
N GLU A 124 4.85 6.12 5.79
CA GLU A 124 5.62 4.90 5.59
C GLU A 124 6.82 5.20 4.72
N ALA A 125 8.00 4.84 5.17
CA ALA A 125 9.23 4.88 4.40
C ALA A 125 9.76 3.46 4.25
N ALA A 126 10.08 3.06 3.02
CA ALA A 126 10.59 1.73 2.71
C ALA A 126 11.82 1.79 1.82
N THR A 127 12.75 0.88 2.07
CA THR A 127 13.88 0.59 1.18
C THR A 127 13.74 -0.84 0.70
N ARG A 128 13.93 -1.05 -0.58
CA ARG A 128 13.93 -2.34 -1.25
C ARG A 128 15.30 -2.60 -1.85
N ALA A 129 15.82 -3.76 -1.61
CA ALA A 129 17.10 -4.22 -2.17
C ALA A 129 16.86 -5.53 -2.92
N LEU A 130 17.20 -5.51 -4.21
CA LEU A 130 17.30 -6.66 -5.10
C LEU A 130 18.78 -6.80 -5.50
N GLU A 131 19.28 -8.01 -5.67
CA GLU A 131 20.65 -8.19 -6.18
C GLU A 131 20.77 -7.57 -7.58
N GLY A 132 21.96 -7.08 -7.92
CA GLY A 132 22.21 -6.42 -9.20
C GLY A 132 22.15 -4.89 -9.15
N GLY A 133 22.02 -4.29 -7.94
CA GLY A 133 21.96 -2.83 -7.77
C GLY A 133 20.56 -2.22 -8.00
N CYS A 134 19.55 -3.05 -7.98
CA CYS A 134 18.16 -2.68 -8.24
C CYS A 134 17.44 -2.28 -6.94
N GLU A 135 17.91 -1.21 -6.34
CA GLU A 135 17.37 -0.66 -5.11
C GLU A 135 16.28 0.36 -5.45
N SER A 136 15.28 0.46 -4.60
CA SER A 136 14.28 1.53 -4.68
C SER A 136 13.87 1.99 -3.28
N GLU A 137 13.54 3.26 -3.18
CA GLU A 137 12.97 3.86 -1.99
C GLU A 137 11.52 4.21 -2.23
N ARG A 138 10.70 4.11 -1.19
CA ARG A 138 9.29 4.51 -1.22
C ARG A 138 8.97 5.35 -0.01
N LEU A 139 8.14 6.37 -0.23
CA LEU A 139 7.59 7.21 0.84
C LEU A 139 6.10 7.40 0.57
N ASP A 140 5.28 6.88 1.48
CA ASP A 140 3.83 6.96 1.39
C ASP A 140 3.29 7.83 2.54
N LEU A 141 2.51 8.83 2.20
CA LEU A 141 1.74 9.63 3.14
C LEU A 141 0.25 9.34 2.96
N THR A 142 -0.43 8.95 4.03
CA THR A 142 -1.88 8.76 4.04
C THR A 142 -2.52 9.64 5.10
N VAL A 143 -3.53 10.41 4.71
CA VAL A 143 -4.42 11.13 5.63
C VAL A 143 -5.81 10.54 5.48
N GLY A 144 -6.42 10.17 6.59
CA GLY A 144 -7.76 9.60 6.61
C GLY A 144 -8.71 10.34 7.53
N TYR A 145 -9.97 10.39 7.14
CA TYR A 145 -11.05 11.00 7.91
C TYR A 145 -12.33 10.17 7.81
N ARG A 146 -13.03 10.01 8.95
CA ARG A 146 -14.32 9.31 9.04
C ARG A 146 -15.45 10.32 9.22
N PRO A 147 -16.14 10.73 8.14
CA PRO A 147 -17.28 11.63 8.22
C PRO A 147 -18.51 11.00 8.91
N GLY A 148 -18.52 9.69 9.05
CA GLY A 148 -19.57 8.91 9.70
C GLY A 148 -19.08 7.51 10.04
N GLU A 149 -19.90 6.74 10.75
CA GLU A 149 -19.52 5.41 11.26
C GLU A 149 -19.11 4.42 10.15
N ASN A 150 -19.76 4.50 9.00
CA ASN A 150 -19.59 3.58 7.90
C ASN A 150 -18.70 4.14 6.76
N TRP A 151 -18.19 5.36 6.90
CA TRP A 151 -17.43 6.00 5.84
C TRP A 151 -16.00 6.29 6.25
N LEU A 152 -15.07 6.14 5.30
CA LEU A 152 -13.69 6.55 5.43
C LEU A 152 -13.27 7.23 4.13
N ALA A 153 -12.90 8.50 4.22
CA ALA A 153 -12.24 9.23 3.14
C ALA A 153 -10.73 9.21 3.37
N MET A 154 -9.95 8.98 2.32
CA MET A 154 -8.48 8.98 2.38
C MET A 154 -7.90 9.78 1.23
N GLY A 155 -6.86 10.57 1.56
CA GLY A 155 -5.92 11.16 0.60
C GLY A 155 -4.56 10.53 0.80
N GLN A 156 -3.88 10.20 -0.30
CA GLN A 156 -2.58 9.55 -0.27
C GLN A 156 -1.63 10.23 -1.26
N LEU A 157 -0.37 10.36 -0.87
CA LEU A 157 0.75 10.68 -1.74
C LEU A 157 1.71 9.51 -1.69
N LEU A 158 2.11 9.02 -2.86
CA LEU A 158 2.91 7.81 -3.03
C LEU A 158 4.13 8.21 -3.88
N LEU A 159 5.30 8.28 -3.24
CA LEU A 159 6.58 8.53 -3.91
C LEU A 159 7.34 7.21 -4.06
N GLU A 160 7.80 6.95 -5.25
CA GLU A 160 8.70 5.85 -5.58
C GLU A 160 9.94 6.41 -6.27
N ALA A 161 11.10 6.16 -5.70
CA ALA A 161 12.39 6.61 -6.18
C ALA A 161 13.26 5.37 -6.47
N PRO A 162 13.28 4.86 -7.70
CA PRO A 162 14.23 3.82 -8.10
C PRO A 162 15.65 4.41 -8.08
N ARG A 163 16.66 3.57 -7.82
CA ARG A 163 18.06 4.01 -7.86
C ARG A 163 18.46 4.50 -9.25
N GLU A 164 17.91 3.85 -10.28
CA GLU A 164 18.08 4.23 -11.67
C GLU A 164 16.71 4.52 -12.28
N GLY A 165 16.55 5.70 -12.87
CA GLY A 165 15.30 6.16 -13.48
C GLY A 165 14.70 7.38 -12.79
N ASP A 166 13.53 7.75 -13.23
CA ASP A 166 12.82 8.94 -12.72
C ASP A 166 12.01 8.61 -11.47
N GLU A 167 11.98 9.56 -10.55
CA GLU A 167 11.06 9.52 -9.41
C GLU A 167 9.60 9.60 -9.90
N ILE A 168 8.72 8.85 -9.25
CA ILE A 168 7.30 8.82 -9.58
C ILE A 168 6.51 9.25 -8.35
N LEU A 169 5.81 10.37 -8.45
CA LEU A 169 4.89 10.84 -7.41
C LEU A 169 3.45 10.67 -7.89
N ARG A 170 2.66 9.91 -7.12
CA ARG A 170 1.24 9.74 -7.37
C ARG A 170 0.41 10.32 -6.23
N ALA A 171 -0.69 10.97 -6.58
CA ALA A 171 -1.73 11.37 -5.65
C ALA A 171 -2.95 10.47 -5.83
N GLN A 172 -3.57 10.06 -4.72
CA GLN A 172 -4.77 9.23 -4.74
C GLN A 172 -5.79 9.76 -3.73
N VAL A 173 -7.05 9.79 -4.14
CA VAL A 173 -8.18 10.06 -3.25
C VAL A 173 -9.17 8.92 -3.33
N THR A 174 -9.62 8.44 -2.18
CA THR A 174 -10.52 7.29 -2.10
C THR A 174 -11.58 7.47 -1.03
N LEU A 175 -12.73 6.85 -1.25
CA LEU A 175 -13.83 6.77 -0.30
C LEU A 175 -14.16 5.29 -0.08
N VAL A 176 -14.22 4.87 1.17
CA VAL A 176 -14.59 3.50 1.55
C VAL A 176 -15.92 3.54 2.29
N ASN A 177 -16.87 2.71 1.86
CA ASN A 177 -18.12 2.47 2.58
C ASN A 177 -18.08 1.09 3.23
N PHE A 178 -18.19 1.04 4.55
CA PHE A 178 -18.20 -0.20 5.33
C PHE A 178 -19.64 -0.66 5.62
N ARG A 179 -19.86 -1.95 5.47
CA ARG A 179 -21.08 -2.62 5.93
C ARG A 179 -20.95 -3.00 7.41
N PRO A 180 -22.07 -3.26 8.11
CA PRO A 180 -22.04 -3.75 9.50
C PRO A 180 -21.21 -5.03 9.70
N SER A 181 -21.08 -5.86 8.65
CA SER A 181 -20.22 -7.06 8.63
C SER A 181 -18.71 -6.76 8.69
N GLY A 182 -18.30 -5.48 8.60
CA GLY A 182 -16.91 -5.06 8.52
C GLY A 182 -16.30 -5.17 7.12
N ARG A 183 -17.07 -5.62 6.12
CA ARG A 183 -16.66 -5.56 4.70
C ARG A 183 -16.83 -4.16 4.16
N GLY A 184 -15.91 -3.67 3.34
CA GLY A 184 -15.97 -2.34 2.74
C GLY A 184 -15.77 -2.40 1.23
N ILE A 185 -16.37 -1.43 0.54
CA ILE A 185 -16.12 -1.16 -0.88
C ILE A 185 -15.42 0.19 -0.96
N GLN A 186 -14.31 0.24 -1.66
CA GLN A 186 -13.51 1.42 -1.92
C GLN A 186 -13.70 1.86 -3.37
N VAL A 187 -13.83 3.17 -3.58
CA VAL A 187 -13.78 3.80 -4.90
C VAL A 187 -12.92 5.05 -4.84
N GLY A 188 -12.28 5.40 -5.92
CA GLY A 188 -11.43 6.59 -5.95
C GLY A 188 -10.75 6.82 -7.29
N LEU A 189 -9.83 7.77 -7.26
CA LEU A 189 -9.00 8.16 -8.41
C LEU A 189 -7.54 8.25 -7.96
N ARG A 190 -6.64 7.86 -8.84
CA ARG A 190 -5.19 8.04 -8.71
C ARG A 190 -4.67 8.79 -9.94
N THR A 191 -3.74 9.70 -9.74
CA THR A 191 -3.06 10.41 -10.81
C THR A 191 -1.59 10.61 -10.48
N ARG A 192 -0.73 10.68 -11.49
CA ARG A 192 0.67 11.07 -11.38
C ARG A 192 0.75 12.60 -11.32
N VAL A 193 1.58 13.16 -10.44
CA VAL A 193 1.64 14.61 -10.15
C VAL A 193 3.06 15.19 -10.19
N ASP A 194 4.06 14.44 -10.58
CA ASP A 194 5.47 14.87 -10.68
C ASP A 194 5.81 15.65 -11.96
N GLY A 195 4.84 15.86 -12.84
CA GLY A 195 5.04 16.52 -14.14
C GLY A 195 5.61 15.61 -15.23
N GLY A 196 5.81 14.33 -14.94
CA GLY A 196 6.16 13.31 -15.92
C GLY A 196 4.97 12.88 -16.77
N ALA A 197 5.02 11.65 -17.26
CA ALA A 197 3.96 11.06 -18.06
C ALA A 197 2.59 11.15 -17.36
N GLN A 198 1.56 11.59 -18.06
CA GLN A 198 0.21 11.63 -17.53
C GLN A 198 -0.27 10.22 -17.22
N GLU A 199 -0.60 9.96 -15.95
CA GLU A 199 -1.24 8.74 -15.49
C GLU A 199 -2.53 9.11 -14.77
N THR A 200 -3.64 8.48 -15.14
CA THR A 200 -4.90 8.58 -14.39
C THR A 200 -5.57 7.22 -14.34
N ALA A 201 -5.99 6.81 -13.15
CA ALA A 201 -6.64 5.52 -12.94
C ALA A 201 -7.87 5.63 -12.02
N LEU A 202 -8.91 4.90 -12.35
CA LEU A 202 -10.00 4.57 -11.45
C LEU A 202 -9.52 3.54 -10.44
N VAL A 203 -9.86 3.74 -9.18
CA VAL A 203 -9.53 2.85 -8.06
C VAL A 203 -10.80 2.17 -7.57
N VAL A 204 -10.81 0.85 -7.52
CA VAL A 204 -11.89 0.05 -6.92
C VAL A 204 -11.26 -0.95 -5.96
N GLY A 205 -11.77 -1.03 -4.74
CA GLY A 205 -11.19 -1.91 -3.73
C GLY A 205 -12.23 -2.62 -2.87
N LEU A 206 -11.80 -3.72 -2.28
CA LEU A 206 -12.56 -4.53 -1.33
C LEU A 206 -11.79 -4.66 -0.03
N TRP A 207 -12.45 -4.32 1.07
CA TRP A 207 -11.91 -4.42 2.43
C TRP A 207 -12.61 -5.55 3.17
N GLY A 208 -11.88 -6.30 3.97
CA GLY A 208 -12.46 -7.39 4.76
C GLY A 208 -11.51 -7.95 5.80
N ARG A 209 -11.94 -9.07 6.40
CA ARG A 209 -11.09 -9.89 7.29
C ARG A 209 -10.64 -11.14 6.56
N PRO A 210 -9.42 -11.67 6.79
CA PRO A 210 -9.04 -13.00 6.34
C PRO A 210 -10.03 -14.02 6.91
N GLY A 211 -10.53 -14.93 6.07
CA GLY A 211 -11.46 -15.98 6.51
C GLY A 211 -12.95 -15.59 6.61
N GLY A 212 -13.30 -14.34 6.21
CA GLY A 212 -14.70 -13.86 6.19
C GLY A 212 -15.29 -13.78 4.78
#